data_6bbbbf3d6f917ff0673e318f657de6bf
#
_entry.id   6bbbbf3d6f917ff0673e318f657de6bf
#
_cell.length_a   1.000
_cell.length_b   1.000
_cell.length_c   1.000
_cell.angle_alpha   90.00
_cell.angle_beta   90.00
_cell.angle_gamma   90.00
#
_symmetry.space_group_name_H-M   'P 1'
#
loop_
_entity.id
_entity.type
_entity.pdbx_description
1 polymer ?
#
loop_
_entity_poly.entity_id
_entity_poly.type
_entity_poly.pdbx_seq_one_letter_code
_entity_poly.pdbx_strand_id
1 'polypeptide(L)'
;MKIAVASDNGKVAEHFGHCESFMIFDVKDGEIVKAETVQNPGHRPGFLPNFLADRGVNVIIGGGMGGGAVNIFNERNVEVVVGASGDAETAVSDYLKGDLITTGTVCHEHKHHEDCAQ
;
A
#
# COMPACT_ATOMS: atom_id res chain seq x y z
N MET A 1 -6.90 7.93 9.92
CA MET A 1 -6.58 6.88 8.95
C MET A 1 -5.10 6.94 8.59
N LYS A 2 -4.47 5.79 8.50
CA LYS A 2 -3.06 5.72 8.12
C LYS A 2 -2.91 4.99 6.80
N ILE A 3 -2.16 5.58 5.88
CA ILE A 3 -1.87 4.99 4.58
C ILE A 3 -0.37 4.77 4.49
N ALA A 4 0.04 3.53 4.26
CA ALA A 4 1.45 3.22 4.07
C ALA A 4 1.74 3.04 2.59
N VAL A 5 2.92 3.49 2.16
CA VAL A 5 3.39 3.30 0.79
C VAL A 5 4.74 2.59 0.86
N ALA A 6 4.85 1.45 0.21
CA ALA A 6 6.14 0.81 0.03
C ALA A 6 6.95 1.70 -0.91
N SER A 7 8.12 2.16 -0.47
CA SER A 7 8.83 3.21 -1.20
C SER A 7 10.31 2.92 -1.37
N ASP A 8 10.83 3.38 -2.51
CA ASP A 8 12.24 3.40 -2.81
C ASP A 8 12.58 4.84 -3.20
N ASN A 9 13.42 5.48 -2.40
CA ASN A 9 13.90 6.84 -2.70
C ASN A 9 12.73 7.82 -2.92
N GLY A 10 11.68 7.69 -2.11
CA GLY A 10 10.52 8.59 -2.17
C GLY A 10 9.49 8.24 -3.23
N LYS A 11 9.71 7.18 -3.98
CA LYS A 11 8.78 6.75 -5.03
C LYS A 11 8.16 5.42 -4.64
N VAL A 12 7.00 5.12 -5.20
CA VAL A 12 6.35 3.84 -4.96
C VAL A 12 7.27 2.72 -5.43
N ALA A 13 7.54 1.76 -4.54
CA ALA A 13 8.41 0.64 -4.85
C ALA A 13 7.69 -0.38 -5.72
N GLU A 14 8.42 -1.00 -6.65
CA GLU A 14 7.86 -2.02 -7.51
C GLU A 14 7.52 -3.30 -6.77
N HIS A 15 8.27 -3.59 -5.71
CA HIS A 15 8.11 -4.84 -4.96
C HIS A 15 8.00 -4.55 -3.48
N PHE A 16 6.85 -4.87 -2.92
CA PHE A 16 6.55 -4.58 -1.52
C PHE A 16 7.62 -5.12 -0.56
N GLY A 17 8.01 -6.38 -0.73
CA GLY A 17 8.91 -7.03 0.22
C GLY A 17 10.35 -6.53 0.16
N HIS A 18 10.74 -5.91 -0.93
CA HIS A 18 12.12 -5.49 -1.16
C HIS A 18 12.27 -3.97 -1.19
N CYS A 19 11.29 -3.24 -0.71
CA CYS A 19 11.37 -1.79 -0.69
C CYS A 19 12.37 -1.31 0.35
N GLU A 20 12.89 -0.11 0.13
CA GLU A 20 13.84 0.51 1.05
C GLU A 20 13.19 0.90 2.36
N SER A 21 11.99 1.46 2.27
CA SER A 21 11.28 1.98 3.44
C SER A 21 9.79 2.01 3.18
N PHE A 22 9.06 2.29 4.26
CA PHE A 22 7.62 2.52 4.18
C PHE A 22 7.35 3.95 4.60
N MET A 23 6.66 4.71 3.75
CA MET A 23 6.20 6.04 4.13
C MET A 23 4.79 5.91 4.66
N ILE A 24 4.58 6.36 5.89
CA ILE A 24 3.27 6.22 6.56
C ILE A 24 2.69 7.62 6.72
N PHE A 25 1.50 7.81 6.15
CA PHE A 25 0.83 9.10 6.14
C PHE A 25 -0.40 9.04 7.02
N ASP A 26 -0.47 9.98 7.98
CA ASP A 26 -1.69 10.16 8.76
C ASP A 26 -2.62 11.06 7.98
N VAL A 27 -3.86 10.63 7.81
CA VAL A 27 -4.85 11.35 7.02
C VAL A 27 -6.04 11.68 7.92
N LYS A 28 -6.48 12.92 7.86
CA LYS A 28 -7.64 13.38 8.59
C LYS A 28 -8.48 14.27 7.67
N ASP A 29 -9.77 13.98 7.57
CA ASP A 29 -10.70 14.74 6.75
C ASP A 29 -10.25 14.86 5.29
N GLY A 30 -9.66 13.76 4.77
CA GLY A 30 -9.23 13.71 3.39
C GLY A 30 -7.91 14.39 3.09
N GLU A 31 -7.17 14.82 4.13
CA GLU A 31 -5.92 15.53 3.96
C GLU A 31 -4.80 14.87 4.76
N ILE A 32 -3.59 14.90 4.18
CA ILE A 32 -2.41 14.41 4.87
C ILE A 32 -2.02 15.42 5.94
N VAL A 33 -2.01 14.97 7.20
CA VAL A 33 -1.65 15.86 8.31
C VAL A 33 -0.28 15.54 8.90
N LYS A 34 0.28 14.34 8.60
CA LYS A 34 1.57 13.95 9.10
C LYS A 34 2.14 12.85 8.21
N ALA A 35 3.44 12.80 8.10
CA ALA A 35 4.12 11.73 7.36
C ALA A 35 5.37 11.32 8.12
N GLU A 36 5.65 10.02 8.11
CA GLU A 36 6.89 9.51 8.66
C GLU A 36 7.43 8.43 7.75
N THR A 37 8.74 8.20 7.79
CA THR A 37 9.38 7.17 7.00
C THR A 37 9.96 6.15 7.96
N VAL A 38 9.61 4.88 7.73
CA VAL A 38 10.09 3.77 8.56
C VAL A 38 10.94 2.87 7.68
N GLN A 39 12.17 2.61 8.10
CA GLN A 39 13.05 1.72 7.35
C GLN A 39 12.45 0.31 7.30
N ASN A 40 12.62 -0.36 6.17
CA ASN A 40 12.20 -1.75 6.05
C ASN A 40 13.04 -2.59 7.01
N PRO A 41 12.41 -3.25 8.00
CA PRO A 41 13.18 -4.01 9.00
C PRO A 41 13.72 -5.34 8.51
N GLY A 42 13.39 -5.71 7.27
CA GLY A 42 13.85 -6.96 6.69
C GLY A 42 12.69 -7.78 6.18
N HIS A 43 12.97 -8.54 5.13
CA HIS A 43 11.94 -9.37 4.51
C HIS A 43 11.95 -10.76 5.12
N ARG A 44 10.88 -11.10 5.82
CA ARG A 44 10.65 -12.44 6.34
C ARG A 44 9.21 -12.82 6.02
N PRO A 45 8.92 -14.10 5.76
CA PRO A 45 7.56 -14.49 5.39
C PRO A 45 6.55 -14.03 6.44
N GLY A 46 5.53 -13.30 6.01
CA GLY A 46 4.45 -12.85 6.87
C GLY A 46 4.80 -11.73 7.83
N PHE A 47 6.07 -11.31 7.90
CA PHE A 47 6.47 -10.33 8.90
C PHE A 47 6.00 -8.91 8.55
N LEU A 48 6.28 -8.45 7.34
CA LEU A 48 6.00 -7.05 6.98
C LEU A 48 4.52 -6.68 7.01
N PRO A 49 3.60 -7.53 6.51
CA PRO A 49 2.19 -7.17 6.62
C PRO A 49 1.73 -7.01 8.06
N ASN A 50 2.16 -7.91 8.95
CA ASN A 50 1.81 -7.80 10.36
C ASN A 50 2.47 -6.60 11.01
N PHE A 51 3.72 -6.31 10.66
CA PHE A 51 4.46 -5.16 11.15
C PHE A 51 3.69 -3.86 10.86
N LEU A 52 3.20 -3.70 9.63
CA LEU A 52 2.46 -2.51 9.25
C LEU A 52 1.07 -2.48 9.87
N ALA A 53 0.38 -3.61 9.89
CA ALA A 53 -0.95 -3.67 10.51
C ALA A 53 -0.88 -3.35 12.00
N ASP A 54 0.18 -3.80 12.69
CA ASP A 54 0.37 -3.50 14.10
C ASP A 54 0.59 -2.01 14.35
N ARG A 55 1.03 -1.27 13.35
CA ARG A 55 1.21 0.18 13.44
C ARG A 55 -0.07 0.94 13.14
N GLY A 56 -1.17 0.25 12.91
CA GLY A 56 -2.45 0.89 12.67
C GLY A 56 -2.69 1.32 11.23
N VAL A 57 -1.93 0.76 10.30
CA VAL A 57 -2.10 1.08 8.88
C VAL A 57 -3.43 0.55 8.39
N ASN A 58 -4.18 1.38 7.67
CA ASN A 58 -5.48 1.03 7.10
C ASN A 58 -5.40 0.68 5.63
N VAL A 59 -4.43 1.26 4.90
CA VAL A 59 -4.28 1.07 3.46
C VAL A 59 -2.79 0.92 3.17
N ILE A 60 -2.44 -0.04 2.31
CA ILE A 60 -1.06 -0.20 1.82
C ILE A 60 -1.06 -0.02 0.31
N ILE A 61 -0.16 0.83 -0.17
CA ILE A 61 -0.01 1.13 -1.59
C ILE A 61 1.37 0.66 -2.04
N GLY A 62 1.43 -0.05 -3.15
CA GLY A 62 2.69 -0.51 -3.72
C GLY A 62 2.57 -0.82 -5.19
N GLY A 63 3.69 -1.15 -5.81
CA GLY A 63 3.70 -1.56 -7.20
C GLY A 63 3.24 -3.00 -7.36
N GLY A 64 3.90 -3.90 -6.67
CA GLY A 64 3.54 -5.32 -6.71
C GLY A 64 3.62 -5.92 -5.33
N MET A 65 2.87 -6.99 -5.10
CA MET A 65 2.81 -7.63 -3.80
C MET A 65 2.47 -9.11 -3.98
N GLY A 66 3.15 -9.96 -3.26
CA GLY A 66 2.88 -11.40 -3.32
C GLY A 66 1.55 -11.76 -2.66
N GLY A 67 0.97 -12.87 -3.10
CA GLY A 67 -0.34 -13.32 -2.60
C GLY A 67 -0.37 -13.55 -1.10
N GLY A 68 0.74 -14.04 -0.53
CA GLY A 68 0.80 -14.25 0.92
C GLY A 68 0.63 -12.96 1.70
N ALA A 69 1.31 -11.90 1.25
CA ALA A 69 1.18 -10.59 1.91
C ALA A 69 -0.24 -10.04 1.75
N VAL A 70 -0.80 -10.15 0.56
CA VAL A 70 -2.17 -9.68 0.31
C VAL A 70 -3.15 -10.38 1.25
N ASN A 71 -3.00 -11.69 1.40
CA ASN A 71 -3.89 -12.45 2.28
C ASN A 71 -3.82 -11.97 3.73
N ILE A 72 -2.60 -11.72 4.22
CA ILE A 72 -2.44 -11.27 5.61
C ILE A 72 -3.06 -9.90 5.79
N PHE A 73 -2.84 -8.98 4.86
CA PHE A 73 -3.45 -7.66 4.94
C PHE A 73 -4.97 -7.78 4.94
N ASN A 74 -5.52 -8.63 4.08
CA ASN A 74 -6.98 -8.81 4.04
C ASN A 74 -7.51 -9.35 5.37
N GLU A 75 -6.79 -10.28 6.00
CA GLU A 75 -7.18 -10.82 7.30
C GLU A 75 -7.13 -9.76 8.40
N ARG A 76 -6.24 -8.78 8.25
CA ARG A 76 -6.07 -7.72 9.21
C ARG A 76 -6.87 -6.47 8.85
N ASN A 77 -7.76 -6.57 7.86
CA ASN A 77 -8.64 -5.48 7.43
C ASN A 77 -7.87 -4.27 6.89
N VAL A 78 -6.76 -4.53 6.21
CA VAL A 78 -5.98 -3.49 5.55
C VAL A 78 -6.27 -3.57 4.06
N GLU A 79 -6.68 -2.44 3.48
CA GLU A 79 -6.93 -2.37 2.04
C GLU A 79 -5.61 -2.43 1.27
N VAL A 80 -5.55 -3.23 0.20
CA VAL A 80 -4.34 -3.37 -0.60
C VAL A 80 -4.55 -2.71 -1.95
N VAL A 81 -3.64 -1.81 -2.32
CA VAL A 81 -3.64 -1.13 -3.61
C VAL A 81 -2.31 -1.45 -4.30
N VAL A 82 -2.37 -2.17 -5.41
CA VAL A 82 -1.17 -2.54 -6.16
C VAL A 82 -1.21 -1.92 -7.56
N GLY A 83 -0.06 -1.90 -8.22
CA GLY A 83 0.03 -1.31 -9.56
C GLY A 83 0.23 0.19 -9.55
N ALA A 84 0.51 0.77 -8.40
CA ALA A 84 0.80 2.20 -8.30
C ALA A 84 2.26 2.46 -8.69
N SER A 85 2.54 3.70 -9.10
CA SER A 85 3.90 4.10 -9.45
C SER A 85 4.05 5.60 -9.24
N GLY A 86 5.28 6.09 -9.33
CA GLY A 86 5.57 7.49 -9.23
C GLY A 86 5.83 7.92 -7.79
N ASP A 87 5.67 9.21 -7.53
CA ASP A 87 5.94 9.79 -6.22
C ASP A 87 5.00 9.24 -5.16
N ALA A 88 5.55 8.86 -4.01
CA ALA A 88 4.76 8.22 -2.95
C ALA A 88 3.67 9.14 -2.40
N GLU A 89 4.02 10.40 -2.12
CA GLU A 89 3.04 11.34 -1.58
C GLU A 89 1.95 11.64 -2.61
N THR A 90 2.33 11.78 -3.87
CA THR A 90 1.36 11.99 -4.94
C THR A 90 0.40 10.81 -5.05
N ALA A 91 0.92 9.58 -4.90
CA ALA A 91 0.07 8.40 -4.94
C ALA A 91 -0.99 8.45 -3.84
N VAL A 92 -0.60 8.87 -2.62
CA VAL A 92 -1.56 9.00 -1.53
C VAL A 92 -2.59 10.07 -1.83
N SER A 93 -2.15 11.23 -2.31
CA SER A 93 -3.06 12.32 -2.64
C SER A 93 -4.06 11.89 -3.71
N ASP A 94 -3.58 11.20 -4.75
CA ASP A 94 -4.46 10.71 -5.81
C ASP A 94 -5.43 9.65 -5.29
N TYR A 95 -4.95 8.78 -4.41
CA TYR A 95 -5.82 7.79 -3.78
C TYR A 95 -6.98 8.48 -3.03
N LEU A 96 -6.65 9.52 -2.26
CA LEU A 96 -7.66 10.23 -1.48
C LEU A 96 -8.68 10.94 -2.35
N LYS A 97 -8.28 11.36 -3.54
CA LYS A 97 -9.21 12.01 -4.49
C LYS A 97 -9.97 11.00 -5.34
N GLY A 98 -9.60 9.71 -5.26
CA GLY A 98 -10.19 8.70 -6.12
C GLY A 98 -9.57 8.68 -7.52
N ASP A 99 -8.45 9.34 -7.72
CA ASP A 99 -7.82 9.50 -9.03
C ASP A 99 -6.60 8.62 -9.24
N LEU A 100 -6.24 7.79 -8.27
CA LEU A 100 -5.04 6.96 -8.40
C LEU A 100 -5.17 5.98 -9.54
N ILE A 101 -4.20 6.03 -10.46
CA ILE A 101 -4.17 5.13 -11.60
C ILE A 101 -3.24 3.98 -11.27
N THR A 102 -3.73 2.76 -11.42
CA THR A 102 -2.94 1.57 -11.18
C THR A 102 -2.88 0.74 -12.46
N THR A 103 -1.71 0.16 -12.72
CA THR A 103 -1.52 -0.63 -13.94
C THR A 103 -1.72 -2.10 -13.70
N GLY A 104 -1.64 -2.52 -12.45
CA GLY A 104 -1.74 -3.91 -12.13
C GLY A 104 -3.15 -4.32 -11.83
N THR A 105 -3.40 -5.58 -11.98
CA THR A 105 -4.61 -6.16 -11.46
C THR A 105 -4.27 -6.68 -10.09
N VAL A 106 -5.21 -6.56 -9.19
CA VAL A 106 -5.05 -7.21 -7.92
C VAL A 106 -5.13 -8.68 -8.21
N CYS A 107 -4.21 -9.28 -7.81
CA CYS A 107 -4.22 -10.71 -8.01
C CYS A 107 -5.45 -11.33 -7.43
N HIS A 108 -6.44 -10.16 -8.13
CA HIS A 108 -7.40 -10.38 -7.98
C HIS A 108 -8.26 -10.88 -8.00
N GLU A 109 -8.83 -11.03 -8.13
CA GLU A 109 -9.41 -11.06 -8.19
C GLU A 109 -10.30 -10.74 -7.94
N HIS A 110 -10.76 -10.36 -7.82
CA HIS A 110 -11.38 -9.88 -7.68
C HIS A 110 -12.19 -9.57 -7.47
N LYS A 111 -12.82 -9.40 -7.42
CA LYS A 111 -13.37 -9.03 -7.51
C LYS A 111 -13.97 -8.56 -7.79
N HIS A 112 -14.35 -8.69 -8.02
CA HIS A 112 -14.75 -8.28 -8.77
C HIS A 112 -15.11 -8.06 -9.19
N HIS A 113 -15.52 -8.24 -9.39
CA HIS A 113 -15.74 -8.07 -10.33
C HIS A 113 -16.02 -7.72 -10.77
N GLU A 114 -16.19 -7.72 -10.90
CA GLU A 114 -16.31 -7.44 -11.73
C GLU A 114 -16.20 -6.90 -12.15
N ASP A 115 -16.26 -7.04 -12.09
CA ASP A 115 -16.01 -6.62 -12.82
C ASP A 115 -15.70 -6.19 -13.12
N CYS A 116 -15.79 -6.23 -13.10
CA CYS A 116 -15.38 -5.97 -13.68
C CYS A 116 -15.37 -5.69 -13.98
N ALA A 117 -15.56 -5.75 -13.93
CA ALA A 117 -15.46 -5.64 -14.43
C ALA A 117 -15.52 -5.45 -14.60
N GLN A 118 -15.66 -5.66 -14.47
CA GLN A 118 -15.55 -5.69 -14.81
C GLN A 118 -15.58 -5.52 -14.92
#